data_0fdcb4990488c393324045667edbfd34
#
_entry.id   0fdcb4990488c393324045667edbfd34
#
_cell.length_a   1.000
_cell.length_b   1.000
_cell.length_c   1.000
_cell.angle_alpha   90.00
_cell.angle_beta   90.00
_cell.angle_gamma   90.00
#
_symmetry.space_group_name_H-M   'P 1'
#
loop_
_entity.id
_entity.type
_entity.pdbx_description
1 polymer ?
#
loop_
_entity_poly.entity_id
_entity_poly.type
_entity_poly.pdbx_seq_one_letter_code
_entity_poly.pdbx_strand_id
1 'polypeptide(L)'
;MRIKSLALGCVFSLFVIAGVKTVYAQSTAPKAELRPALTVTVTRAQTQNLSQRVSANGTVAAWQEASIGAEIGGLRLTEVRVNVGDQVKAGQVLAVFAADNVLAEINQAKAAMNEAKAVAAEAQANADRARALQPSGVISAQQFNQSLTAEATAKARVESAQALMAVHELRLRQTQVKAPDSGVISSRSASVGAVVGLGTELFRQIRGNRLEWRADMVSSELFQIKAGQKVNIQAAAGGTVTGTVRMVAPTVDGQNRTGTVYVDLPPNAMLSLKPGMYARGDFEFGSSSAALVPQQSVVIRDGFSQIFVVQADQRVKLFKVNLGRRQGEWLEVISGLPAEANVVVRGAGFLTAGDLVKVVAETPATGNPTTAKP
;
A
#
# COMPACT_ATOMS: atom_id res chain seq x y z
N MET A 1 -25.51 80.64 -1.15
CA MET A 1 -25.99 81.78 -1.93
C MET A 1 -27.37 81.44 -2.35
N ARG A 2 -28.38 81.93 -1.58
CA ARG A 2 -29.39 82.90 -2.02
C ARG A 2 -30.18 82.36 -3.24
N ILE A 3 -31.50 82.32 -3.34
CA ILE A 3 -32.59 83.07 -2.67
C ILE A 3 -33.90 82.63 -3.34
N LYS A 4 -34.99 82.51 -2.52
CA LYS A 4 -36.35 83.04 -2.67
C LYS A 4 -37.28 82.45 -3.73
N SER A 5 -38.37 81.91 -3.39
CA SER A 5 -39.65 82.51 -2.87
C SER A 5 -40.61 82.98 -3.96
N LEU A 6 -41.81 82.64 -3.86
CA LEU A 6 -43.08 83.40 -3.73
C LEU A 6 -44.20 82.61 -4.36
N ALA A 7 -45.23 82.13 -3.70
CA ALA A 7 -46.35 82.78 -3.08
C ALA A 7 -47.51 83.10 -4.06
N LEU A 8 -48.64 82.69 -3.60
CA LEU A 8 -49.91 83.38 -3.60
C LEU A 8 -50.99 83.01 -4.68
N GLY A 9 -52.13 82.73 -4.16
CA GLY A 9 -53.41 82.95 -4.86
C GLY A 9 -54.61 82.14 -4.37
N CYS A 10 -55.24 82.58 -3.32
CA CYS A 10 -56.61 82.21 -2.94
C CYS A 10 -57.64 82.49 -4.06
N VAL A 11 -58.68 81.68 -4.14
CA VAL A 11 -60.08 82.23 -4.16
C VAL A 11 -61.05 81.11 -3.83
N PHE A 12 -61.86 81.41 -2.89
CA PHE A 12 -63.15 80.90 -2.38
C PHE A 12 -64.20 80.63 -3.49
N SER A 13 -64.89 79.51 -3.36
CA SER A 13 -66.35 79.50 -3.67
C SER A 13 -67.03 78.32 -3.00
N LEU A 14 -68.01 78.69 -2.21
CA LEU A 14 -68.96 77.91 -1.43
C LEU A 14 -70.18 77.54 -2.35
N PHE A 15 -70.66 76.27 -2.34
CA PHE A 15 -72.10 75.96 -2.54
C PHE A 15 -72.41 74.47 -2.27
N VAL A 16 -73.10 74.22 -1.18
CA VAL A 16 -74.42 73.60 -0.97
C VAL A 16 -74.61 72.12 -1.34
N ILE A 17 -74.72 71.31 -0.29
CA ILE A 17 -75.61 70.24 0.13
C ILE A 17 -76.43 69.50 -0.95
N ALA A 18 -76.24 68.19 -1.05
CA ALA A 18 -77.29 67.20 -1.18
C ALA A 18 -76.82 65.83 -0.71
N GLY A 19 -77.42 65.28 0.30
CA GLY A 19 -77.07 63.99 0.90
C GLY A 19 -77.45 62.84 -0.02
N VAL A 20 -76.50 61.96 -0.26
CA VAL A 20 -76.71 60.62 -0.77
C VAL A 20 -76.01 59.61 0.18
N LYS A 21 -76.80 58.86 0.92
CA LYS A 21 -76.40 57.72 1.70
C LYS A 21 -75.89 56.62 0.75
N THR A 22 -74.64 56.52 0.51
CA THR A 22 -74.03 55.37 -0.13
C THR A 22 -73.79 54.24 0.91
N VAL A 23 -74.58 53.18 0.76
CA VAL A 23 -74.43 51.92 1.45
C VAL A 23 -73.15 51.32 0.96
N TYR A 24 -72.08 51.28 1.81
CA TYR A 24 -70.89 50.49 1.56
C TYR A 24 -71.26 49.02 1.75
N ALA A 25 -71.52 48.31 0.64
CA ALA A 25 -71.47 46.85 0.62
C ALA A 25 -70.04 46.44 0.86
N GLN A 26 -69.70 45.90 2.04
CA GLN A 26 -68.46 45.17 2.29
C GLN A 26 -68.47 43.92 1.43
N SER A 27 -67.84 43.99 0.27
CA SER A 27 -67.49 42.85 -0.50
C SER A 27 -66.42 42.09 0.29
N THR A 28 -66.84 41.08 1.04
CA THR A 28 -65.94 40.01 1.53
C THR A 28 -65.47 39.29 0.30
N ALA A 29 -64.23 39.67 -0.17
CA ALA A 29 -63.53 38.89 -1.17
C ALA A 29 -63.37 37.47 -0.62
N PRO A 30 -63.72 36.42 -1.35
CA PRO A 30 -63.52 35.06 -0.91
C PRO A 30 -62.00 34.87 -0.72
N LYS A 31 -61.56 34.42 0.49
CA LYS A 31 -60.21 33.97 0.80
C LYS A 31 -59.88 32.93 -0.25
N ALA A 32 -59.08 33.31 -1.22
CA ALA A 32 -58.62 32.41 -2.25
C ALA A 32 -57.95 31.19 -1.57
N GLU A 33 -58.64 30.06 -1.61
CA GLU A 33 -58.01 28.77 -1.25
C GLU A 33 -56.85 28.58 -2.22
N LEU A 34 -55.63 28.70 -1.68
CA LEU A 34 -54.42 28.45 -2.42
C LEU A 34 -54.41 26.98 -2.83
N ARG A 35 -54.80 26.72 -4.06
CA ARG A 35 -54.75 25.36 -4.62
C ARG A 35 -53.29 24.95 -4.76
N PRO A 36 -52.87 23.76 -4.27
CA PRO A 36 -51.50 23.29 -4.46
C PRO A 36 -51.19 23.15 -5.95
N ALA A 37 -50.08 23.75 -6.38
CA ALA A 37 -49.69 23.77 -7.79
C ALA A 37 -49.31 22.38 -8.30
N LEU A 38 -48.71 21.54 -7.42
CA LEU A 38 -48.22 20.20 -7.79
C LEU A 38 -48.29 19.22 -6.61
N THR A 39 -48.58 17.96 -6.90
CA THR A 39 -48.45 16.87 -5.94
C THR A 39 -47.00 16.36 -5.96
N VAL A 40 -46.34 16.32 -4.81
CA VAL A 40 -44.93 15.92 -4.68
C VAL A 40 -44.78 14.78 -3.69
N THR A 41 -43.82 13.92 -3.96
CA THR A 41 -43.36 12.89 -3.01
C THR A 41 -42.16 13.43 -2.22
N VAL A 42 -42.19 13.28 -0.92
CA VAL A 42 -41.10 13.74 -0.04
C VAL A 42 -40.51 12.58 0.71
N THR A 43 -39.21 12.70 0.99
CA THR A 43 -38.49 11.83 1.93
C THR A 43 -37.66 12.67 2.88
N ARG A 44 -37.37 12.12 4.03
CA ARG A 44 -36.52 12.80 5.01
C ARG A 44 -35.03 12.53 4.68
N ALA A 45 -34.21 13.59 4.73
CA ALA A 45 -32.76 13.41 4.63
C ALA A 45 -32.28 12.48 5.76
N GLN A 46 -31.52 11.46 5.40
CA GLN A 46 -31.02 10.46 6.32
C GLN A 46 -29.56 10.76 6.69
N THR A 47 -29.23 10.64 7.96
CA THR A 47 -27.84 10.69 8.39
C THR A 47 -27.31 9.27 8.49
N GLN A 48 -26.29 8.95 7.69
CA GLN A 48 -25.62 7.64 7.71
C GLN A 48 -24.10 7.81 7.78
N ASN A 49 -23.46 6.80 8.33
CA ASN A 49 -21.99 6.74 8.32
C ASN A 49 -21.54 6.21 6.97
N LEU A 50 -20.89 7.06 6.17
CA LEU A 50 -20.28 6.68 4.91
C LEU A 50 -18.82 6.29 5.12
N SER A 51 -18.44 5.10 4.66
CA SER A 51 -17.03 4.73 4.63
C SER A 51 -16.28 5.60 3.64
N GLN A 52 -15.17 6.16 4.10
CA GLN A 52 -14.25 6.90 3.24
C GLN A 52 -13.25 5.91 2.67
N ARG A 53 -13.22 5.76 1.35
CA ARG A 53 -12.33 4.83 0.64
C ARG A 53 -11.53 5.59 -0.40
N VAL A 54 -10.27 5.25 -0.50
CA VAL A 54 -9.39 5.67 -1.60
C VAL A 54 -8.90 4.43 -2.30
N SER A 55 -9.02 4.42 -3.61
CA SER A 55 -8.56 3.31 -4.43
C SER A 55 -7.20 3.66 -5.03
N ALA A 56 -6.27 2.74 -4.95
CA ALA A 56 -4.98 2.84 -5.62
C ALA A 56 -4.74 1.64 -6.53
N ASN A 57 -3.89 1.85 -7.51
CA ASN A 57 -3.42 0.81 -8.39
C ASN A 57 -1.95 0.51 -8.07
N GLY A 58 -1.52 -0.70 -8.34
CA GLY A 58 -0.15 -1.06 -8.05
C GLY A 58 0.23 -2.44 -8.54
N THR A 59 1.47 -2.82 -8.29
CA THR A 59 2.04 -4.09 -8.73
C THR A 59 2.39 -4.96 -7.52
N VAL A 60 2.08 -6.23 -7.62
CA VAL A 60 2.54 -7.24 -6.66
C VAL A 60 4.02 -7.52 -6.93
N ALA A 61 4.84 -7.49 -5.90
CA ALA A 61 6.27 -7.77 -5.99
C ALA A 61 6.70 -8.73 -4.87
N ALA A 62 7.84 -9.35 -5.05
CA ALA A 62 8.51 -9.99 -3.93
C ALA A 62 8.93 -8.92 -2.90
N TRP A 63 8.73 -9.19 -1.62
CA TRP A 63 9.21 -8.29 -0.56
C TRP A 63 10.72 -8.07 -0.65
N GLN A 64 11.46 -9.17 -0.83
CA GLN A 64 12.90 -9.15 -1.15
C GLN A 64 13.20 -10.33 -2.06
N GLU A 65 14.04 -10.06 -3.05
CA GLU A 65 14.68 -11.09 -3.87
C GLU A 65 16.15 -11.21 -3.51
N ALA A 66 16.61 -12.45 -3.33
CA ALA A 66 18.03 -12.75 -3.20
C ALA A 66 18.55 -13.22 -4.56
N SER A 67 19.57 -12.53 -5.07
CA SER A 67 20.36 -13.00 -6.20
C SER A 67 21.44 -13.94 -5.65
N ILE A 68 21.48 -15.17 -6.13
CA ILE A 68 22.39 -16.22 -5.69
C ILE A 68 23.38 -16.45 -6.83
N GLY A 69 24.60 -15.95 -6.65
CA GLY A 69 25.67 -16.03 -7.62
C GLY A 69 26.68 -17.11 -7.30
N ALA A 70 27.57 -17.37 -8.24
CA ALA A 70 28.74 -18.25 -8.06
C ALA A 70 29.79 -17.54 -7.17
N GLU A 71 30.13 -18.14 -6.02
CA GLU A 71 31.20 -17.67 -5.13
C GLU A 71 32.60 -18.10 -5.61
N ILE A 72 32.66 -19.00 -6.59
CA ILE A 72 33.88 -19.48 -7.23
C ILE A 72 33.71 -19.46 -8.74
N GLY A 73 34.76 -19.09 -9.47
CA GLY A 73 34.73 -19.02 -10.93
C GLY A 73 35.62 -20.04 -11.59
N GLY A 74 35.39 -20.30 -12.88
CA GLY A 74 36.21 -21.19 -13.70
C GLY A 74 35.95 -22.67 -13.51
N LEU A 75 34.96 -23.05 -12.71
CA LEU A 75 34.56 -24.43 -12.53
C LEU A 75 33.28 -24.74 -13.30
N ARG A 76 33.17 -25.99 -13.76
CA ARG A 76 31.99 -26.49 -14.47
C ARG A 76 30.91 -26.89 -13.47
N LEU A 77 29.67 -26.51 -13.75
CA LEU A 77 28.49 -26.95 -13.02
C LEU A 77 28.21 -28.44 -13.31
N THR A 78 28.26 -29.29 -12.30
CA THR A 78 28.01 -30.73 -12.42
C THR A 78 26.57 -31.11 -12.15
N GLU A 79 25.94 -30.42 -11.19
CA GLU A 79 24.58 -30.69 -10.78
C GLU A 79 23.78 -29.40 -10.55
N VAL A 80 22.52 -29.44 -10.94
CA VAL A 80 21.50 -28.42 -10.58
C VAL A 80 20.34 -29.19 -9.95
N ARG A 81 20.07 -28.92 -8.68
CA ARG A 81 19.14 -29.71 -7.86
C ARG A 81 17.77 -29.11 -7.71
N VAL A 82 17.56 -27.88 -8.21
CA VAL A 82 16.31 -27.14 -8.07
C VAL A 82 15.91 -26.49 -9.38
N ASN A 83 14.60 -26.28 -9.54
CA ASN A 83 13.99 -25.62 -10.67
C ASN A 83 13.22 -24.36 -10.24
N VAL A 84 12.77 -23.58 -11.22
CA VAL A 84 11.88 -22.45 -10.99
C VAL A 84 10.56 -22.93 -10.39
N GLY A 85 10.14 -22.30 -9.30
CA GLY A 85 8.93 -22.66 -8.55
C GLY A 85 9.19 -23.58 -7.33
N ASP A 86 10.39 -24.17 -7.21
CA ASP A 86 10.71 -25.03 -6.08
C ASP A 86 10.86 -24.21 -4.78
N GLN A 87 10.32 -24.79 -3.71
CA GLN A 87 10.55 -24.27 -2.34
C GLN A 87 11.87 -24.80 -1.80
N VAL A 88 12.70 -23.91 -1.28
CA VAL A 88 13.99 -24.22 -0.72
C VAL A 88 14.12 -23.73 0.72
N LYS A 89 14.95 -24.40 1.51
CA LYS A 89 15.27 -24.03 2.89
C LYS A 89 16.63 -23.33 2.95
N ALA A 90 16.84 -22.47 3.95
CA ALA A 90 18.15 -21.87 4.22
C ALA A 90 19.23 -22.96 4.33
N GLY A 91 20.37 -22.77 3.65
CA GLY A 91 21.48 -23.71 3.59
C GLY A 91 21.29 -24.90 2.65
N GLN A 92 20.13 -25.07 2.00
CA GLN A 92 19.91 -26.12 1.02
C GLN A 92 20.80 -25.95 -0.18
N VAL A 93 21.46 -27.03 -0.65
CA VAL A 93 22.29 -27.04 -1.85
C VAL A 93 21.43 -26.96 -3.09
N LEU A 94 21.63 -25.93 -3.89
CA LEU A 94 20.89 -25.64 -5.13
C LEU A 94 21.62 -26.18 -6.36
N ALA A 95 22.95 -26.07 -6.35
CA ALA A 95 23.81 -26.53 -7.43
C ALA A 95 25.20 -26.94 -6.90
N VAL A 96 25.91 -27.74 -7.68
CA VAL A 96 27.24 -28.23 -7.32
C VAL A 96 28.19 -28.03 -8.50
N PHE A 97 29.38 -27.49 -8.23
CA PHE A 97 30.48 -27.38 -9.17
C PHE A 97 31.42 -28.61 -9.12
N ALA A 98 32.12 -28.87 -10.17
CA ALA A 98 33.21 -29.87 -10.21
C ALA A 98 34.26 -29.51 -9.16
N ALA A 99 34.43 -30.41 -8.17
CA ALA A 99 35.36 -30.17 -7.04
C ALA A 99 36.70 -30.89 -7.19
N ASP A 100 36.92 -31.64 -8.27
CA ASP A 100 38.10 -32.53 -8.42
C ASP A 100 39.44 -31.78 -8.25
N ASN A 101 39.58 -30.61 -8.90
CA ASN A 101 40.81 -29.81 -8.79
C ASN A 101 40.98 -29.24 -7.36
N VAL A 102 39.88 -28.78 -6.75
CA VAL A 102 39.93 -28.25 -5.38
C VAL A 102 40.27 -29.34 -4.37
N LEU A 103 39.79 -30.56 -4.57
CA LEU A 103 40.11 -31.71 -3.74
C LEU A 103 41.61 -32.10 -3.89
N ALA A 104 42.18 -32.03 -5.11
CA ALA A 104 43.58 -32.24 -5.34
C ALA A 104 44.44 -31.18 -4.61
N GLU A 105 44.05 -29.90 -4.67
CA GLU A 105 44.72 -28.81 -3.93
C GLU A 105 44.66 -29.03 -2.41
N ILE A 106 43.54 -29.50 -1.87
CA ILE A 106 43.40 -29.84 -0.44
C ILE A 106 44.36 -30.98 -0.06
N ASN A 107 44.41 -32.02 -0.88
CA ASN A 107 45.30 -33.16 -0.62
C ASN A 107 46.78 -32.71 -0.62
N GLN A 108 47.19 -31.84 -1.53
CA GLN A 108 48.52 -31.25 -1.56
C GLN A 108 48.83 -30.42 -0.31
N ALA A 109 47.88 -29.52 0.09
CA ALA A 109 48.02 -28.68 1.30
C ALA A 109 48.09 -29.54 2.58
N LYS A 110 47.31 -30.64 2.63
CA LYS A 110 47.32 -31.59 3.73
C LYS A 110 48.68 -32.31 3.84
N ALA A 111 49.27 -32.70 2.71
CA ALA A 111 50.61 -33.31 2.69
C ALA A 111 51.69 -32.33 3.21
N ALA A 112 51.66 -31.06 2.74
CA ALA A 112 52.57 -30.00 3.21
C ALA A 112 52.39 -29.69 4.71
N MET A 113 51.15 -29.70 5.22
CA MET A 113 50.90 -29.56 6.66
C MET A 113 51.48 -30.73 7.48
N ASN A 114 51.37 -31.97 6.97
CA ASN A 114 51.94 -33.13 7.65
C ASN A 114 53.45 -33.08 7.67
N GLU A 115 54.12 -32.64 6.59
CA GLU A 115 55.53 -32.37 6.53
C GLU A 115 55.98 -31.34 7.59
N ALA A 116 55.28 -30.18 7.61
CA ALA A 116 55.56 -29.14 8.60
C ALA A 116 55.41 -29.64 10.05
N LYS A 117 54.39 -30.47 10.32
CA LYS A 117 54.20 -31.11 11.64
C LYS A 117 55.34 -32.03 12.01
N ALA A 118 55.89 -32.84 11.07
CA ALA A 118 57.02 -33.72 11.33
C ALA A 118 58.25 -32.89 11.67
N VAL A 119 58.55 -31.83 10.91
CA VAL A 119 59.68 -30.93 11.18
C VAL A 119 59.48 -30.21 12.55
N ALA A 120 58.27 -29.80 12.89
CA ALA A 120 58.02 -29.19 14.20
C ALA A 120 58.19 -30.18 15.36
N ALA A 121 57.80 -31.43 15.19
CA ALA A 121 58.01 -32.47 16.19
C ALA A 121 59.50 -32.74 16.43
N GLU A 122 60.35 -32.78 15.35
CA GLU A 122 61.77 -32.90 15.46
C GLU A 122 62.45 -31.71 16.18
N ALA A 123 62.06 -30.48 15.77
CA ALA A 123 62.56 -29.25 16.37
C ALA A 123 62.18 -29.16 17.86
N GLN A 124 60.94 -29.55 18.21
CA GLN A 124 60.50 -29.61 19.59
C GLN A 124 61.28 -30.61 20.40
N ALA A 125 61.52 -31.83 19.92
CA ALA A 125 62.31 -32.83 20.59
C ALA A 125 63.75 -32.33 20.80
N ASN A 126 64.35 -31.61 19.83
CA ASN A 126 65.66 -30.98 19.94
C ASN A 126 65.66 -29.88 21.01
N ALA A 127 64.65 -29.01 21.03
CA ALA A 127 64.53 -27.96 22.03
C ALA A 127 64.36 -28.54 23.45
N ASP A 128 63.55 -29.60 23.59
CA ASP A 128 63.30 -30.26 24.88
C ASP A 128 64.63 -30.91 25.42
N ARG A 129 65.44 -31.53 24.53
CA ARG A 129 66.79 -31.99 24.91
C ARG A 129 67.67 -30.83 25.33
N ALA A 130 67.66 -29.73 24.60
CA ALA A 130 68.43 -28.55 24.94
C ALA A 130 68.03 -27.96 26.31
N ARG A 131 66.76 -27.91 26.62
CA ARG A 131 66.18 -27.46 27.94
C ARG A 131 66.71 -28.39 29.07
N ALA A 132 66.70 -29.69 28.83
CA ALA A 132 67.20 -30.68 29.82
C ALA A 132 68.69 -30.58 30.09
N LEU A 133 69.55 -30.25 29.10
CA LEU A 133 70.99 -30.14 29.20
C LEU A 133 71.48 -28.77 29.67
N GLN A 134 70.69 -27.70 29.53
CA GLN A 134 71.11 -26.35 29.91
C GLN A 134 71.61 -26.22 31.37
N PRO A 135 70.92 -26.81 32.39
CA PRO A 135 71.36 -26.68 33.78
C PRO A 135 72.71 -27.33 34.06
N SER A 136 73.12 -28.30 33.24
CA SER A 136 74.39 -28.99 33.38
C SER A 136 75.64 -28.28 32.75
N GLY A 137 75.36 -27.15 32.00
CA GLY A 137 76.37 -26.37 31.32
C GLY A 137 77.04 -27.07 30.12
N VAL A 138 76.50 -28.20 29.66
CA VAL A 138 77.07 -29.01 28.55
C VAL A 138 76.86 -28.35 27.19
N ILE A 139 75.85 -27.48 27.05
CA ILE A 139 75.53 -26.77 25.81
C ILE A 139 75.82 -25.27 25.95
N SER A 140 76.25 -24.63 24.87
CA SER A 140 76.41 -23.16 24.86
C SER A 140 75.08 -22.42 24.83
N ALA A 141 75.05 -21.19 25.36
CA ALA A 141 73.89 -20.35 25.31
C ALA A 141 73.41 -20.08 23.86
N GLN A 142 74.36 -20.01 22.90
CA GLN A 142 74.04 -19.85 21.48
C GLN A 142 73.27 -21.06 20.93
N GLN A 143 73.74 -22.28 21.24
CA GLN A 143 73.15 -23.54 20.78
C GLN A 143 71.76 -23.75 21.40
N PHE A 144 71.57 -23.38 22.69
CA PHE A 144 70.27 -23.35 23.35
C PHE A 144 69.31 -22.44 22.64
N ASN A 145 69.67 -21.17 22.42
CA ASN A 145 68.80 -20.19 21.74
C ASN A 145 68.53 -20.62 20.31
N GLN A 146 69.42 -21.22 19.57
CA GLN A 146 69.21 -21.79 18.24
C GLN A 146 68.13 -22.87 18.25
N SER A 147 68.13 -23.78 19.23
CA SER A 147 67.13 -24.84 19.35
C SER A 147 65.72 -24.27 19.65
N LEU A 148 65.64 -23.28 20.54
CA LEU A 148 64.34 -22.60 20.84
C LEU A 148 63.83 -21.83 19.63
N THR A 149 64.68 -21.12 18.90
CA THR A 149 64.28 -20.39 17.70
C THR A 149 63.84 -21.35 16.59
N ALA A 150 64.56 -22.51 16.43
CA ALA A 150 64.16 -23.54 15.47
C ALA A 150 62.78 -24.13 15.79
N GLU A 151 62.48 -24.40 17.08
CA GLU A 151 61.15 -24.84 17.53
C GLU A 151 60.08 -23.80 17.20
N ALA A 152 60.34 -22.53 17.58
CA ALA A 152 59.36 -21.44 17.31
C ALA A 152 59.11 -21.26 15.81
N THR A 153 60.20 -21.32 14.98
CA THR A 153 60.07 -21.22 13.53
C THR A 153 59.31 -22.40 12.94
N ALA A 154 59.56 -23.63 13.41
CA ALA A 154 58.88 -24.82 12.92
C ALA A 154 57.39 -24.79 13.30
N LYS A 155 57.03 -24.33 14.52
CA LYS A 155 55.64 -24.12 14.93
C LYS A 155 54.94 -23.10 14.04
N ALA A 156 55.56 -21.96 13.76
CA ALA A 156 55.02 -20.94 12.85
C ALA A 156 54.80 -21.50 11.44
N ARG A 157 55.64 -22.42 10.94
CA ARG A 157 55.43 -23.09 9.66
C ARG A 157 54.21 -24.02 9.68
N VAL A 158 53.92 -24.71 10.78
CA VAL A 158 52.71 -25.52 10.92
C VAL A 158 51.45 -24.62 10.84
N GLU A 159 51.45 -23.50 11.56
CA GLU A 159 50.35 -22.55 11.54
C GLU A 159 50.10 -21.99 10.12
N SER A 160 51.17 -21.66 9.41
CA SER A 160 51.09 -21.19 8.01
C SER A 160 50.51 -22.26 7.08
N ALA A 161 51.00 -23.53 7.18
CA ALA A 161 50.46 -24.64 6.38
C ALA A 161 48.99 -24.94 6.71
N GLN A 162 48.58 -24.82 7.98
CA GLN A 162 47.23 -24.99 8.43
C GLN A 162 46.31 -23.87 7.86
N ALA A 163 46.78 -22.63 7.86
CA ALA A 163 46.03 -21.50 7.27
C ALA A 163 45.84 -21.71 5.76
N LEU A 164 46.85 -22.18 5.04
CA LEU A 164 46.74 -22.49 3.61
C LEU A 164 45.70 -23.60 3.35
N MET A 165 45.73 -24.66 4.14
CA MET A 165 44.72 -25.73 4.06
C MET A 165 43.30 -25.19 4.27
N ALA A 166 43.09 -24.30 5.26
CA ALA A 166 41.80 -23.68 5.52
C ALA A 166 41.28 -22.86 4.33
N VAL A 167 42.17 -22.21 3.57
CA VAL A 167 41.80 -21.50 2.32
C VAL A 167 41.23 -22.47 1.27
N HIS A 168 41.88 -23.60 1.05
CA HIS A 168 41.40 -24.61 0.09
C HIS A 168 40.12 -25.27 0.56
N GLU A 169 39.93 -25.49 1.86
CA GLU A 169 38.67 -25.98 2.44
C GLU A 169 37.53 -24.96 2.24
N LEU A 170 37.77 -23.66 2.36
CA LEU A 170 36.81 -22.63 2.04
C LEU A 170 36.40 -22.70 0.58
N ARG A 171 37.35 -22.81 -0.36
CA ARG A 171 37.07 -22.99 -1.79
C ARG A 171 36.21 -24.22 -2.05
N LEU A 172 36.46 -25.34 -1.34
CA LEU A 172 35.61 -26.53 -1.45
C LEU A 172 34.18 -26.26 -0.99
N ARG A 173 33.99 -25.52 0.11
CA ARG A 173 32.65 -25.13 0.53
C ARG A 173 31.92 -24.29 -0.52
N GLN A 174 32.66 -23.41 -1.20
CA GLN A 174 32.14 -22.54 -2.26
C GLN A 174 31.77 -23.28 -3.56
N THR A 175 32.21 -24.53 -3.74
CA THR A 175 31.76 -25.39 -4.86
C THR A 175 30.29 -25.79 -4.72
N GLN A 176 29.68 -25.61 -3.54
CA GLN A 176 28.28 -25.85 -3.28
C GLN A 176 27.53 -24.54 -3.22
N VAL A 177 26.69 -24.26 -4.20
CA VAL A 177 25.78 -23.10 -4.19
C VAL A 177 24.62 -23.39 -3.24
N LYS A 178 24.47 -22.58 -2.19
CA LYS A 178 23.46 -22.78 -1.15
C LYS A 178 22.45 -21.63 -1.14
N ALA A 179 21.21 -21.95 -0.77
CA ALA A 179 20.19 -20.94 -0.54
C ALA A 179 20.53 -20.11 0.71
N PRO A 180 20.57 -18.77 0.61
CA PRO A 180 20.88 -17.91 1.76
C PRO A 180 19.74 -17.87 2.78
N ASP A 181 18.52 -18.16 2.35
CA ASP A 181 17.30 -18.11 3.16
C ASP A 181 16.31 -19.18 2.69
N SER A 182 15.21 -19.36 3.42
CA SER A 182 14.07 -20.14 2.94
C SER A 182 13.21 -19.32 1.98
N GLY A 183 12.66 -19.97 0.95
CA GLY A 183 11.85 -19.26 -0.04
C GLY A 183 11.55 -20.06 -1.30
N VAL A 184 11.15 -19.39 -2.37
CA VAL A 184 10.84 -19.97 -3.68
C VAL A 184 11.82 -19.46 -4.73
N ILE A 185 12.31 -20.35 -5.59
CA ILE A 185 13.15 -19.97 -6.74
C ILE A 185 12.29 -19.28 -7.79
N SER A 186 12.56 -17.99 -8.04
CA SER A 186 11.84 -17.19 -9.04
C SER A 186 12.44 -17.26 -10.43
N SER A 187 13.77 -17.44 -10.52
CA SER A 187 14.46 -17.62 -11.80
C SER A 187 15.69 -18.50 -11.66
N ARG A 188 16.10 -19.17 -12.75
CA ARG A 188 17.26 -20.05 -12.83
C ARG A 188 17.99 -19.83 -14.15
N SER A 189 19.22 -19.36 -14.07
CA SER A 189 20.18 -19.28 -15.19
C SER A 189 21.21 -20.40 -15.16
N ALA A 190 21.31 -21.12 -14.03
CA ALA A 190 22.19 -22.26 -13.86
C ALA A 190 21.88 -23.39 -14.86
N SER A 191 22.90 -23.86 -15.58
CA SER A 191 22.78 -24.98 -16.54
C SER A 191 23.90 -25.96 -16.29
N VAL A 192 23.57 -27.27 -16.25
CA VAL A 192 24.55 -28.35 -16.10
C VAL A 192 25.54 -28.32 -17.27
N GLY A 193 26.81 -28.45 -17.00
CA GLY A 193 27.87 -28.36 -18.00
C GLY A 193 28.45 -26.97 -18.22
N ALA A 194 27.75 -25.91 -17.80
CA ALA A 194 28.23 -24.54 -17.95
C ALA A 194 29.46 -24.28 -17.07
N VAL A 195 30.41 -23.52 -17.60
CA VAL A 195 31.52 -22.94 -16.84
C VAL A 195 31.19 -21.48 -16.61
N VAL A 196 31.10 -21.07 -15.35
CA VAL A 196 30.65 -19.72 -14.98
C VAL A 196 31.79 -18.92 -14.33
N GLY A 197 31.65 -17.60 -14.45
CA GLY A 197 32.57 -16.66 -13.79
C GLY A 197 32.13 -16.38 -12.35
N LEU A 198 33.08 -15.87 -11.55
CA LEU A 198 32.82 -15.37 -10.21
C LEU A 198 31.70 -14.29 -10.25
N GLY A 199 30.71 -14.36 -9.35
CA GLY A 199 29.63 -13.41 -9.25
C GLY A 199 28.51 -13.60 -10.27
N THR A 200 28.60 -14.56 -11.21
CA THR A 200 27.51 -14.84 -12.17
C THR A 200 26.27 -15.30 -11.42
N GLU A 201 25.13 -14.61 -11.64
CA GLU A 201 23.84 -14.99 -11.05
C GLU A 201 23.40 -16.36 -11.60
N LEU A 202 23.16 -17.30 -10.70
CA LEU A 202 22.72 -18.66 -11.00
C LEU A 202 21.23 -18.87 -10.69
N PHE A 203 20.77 -18.26 -9.62
CA PHE A 203 19.39 -18.34 -9.16
C PHE A 203 18.93 -17.00 -8.63
N ARG A 204 17.63 -16.78 -8.69
CA ARG A 204 16.95 -15.71 -7.97
C ARG A 204 15.88 -16.33 -7.08
N GLN A 205 15.79 -15.88 -5.84
CA GLN A 205 14.94 -16.45 -4.82
C GLN A 205 14.07 -15.37 -4.17
N ILE A 206 12.77 -15.64 -4.03
CA ILE A 206 11.86 -14.83 -3.21
C ILE A 206 12.01 -15.26 -1.77
N ARG A 207 12.55 -14.38 -0.92
CA ARG A 207 12.82 -14.67 0.48
C ARG A 207 11.53 -14.83 1.30
N GLY A 208 11.49 -15.89 2.13
CA GLY A 208 10.39 -16.16 3.07
C GLY A 208 9.03 -16.35 2.43
N ASN A 209 8.94 -16.54 1.12
CA ASN A 209 7.68 -16.59 0.36
C ASN A 209 6.80 -15.34 0.56
N ARG A 210 7.42 -14.19 0.89
CA ARG A 210 6.70 -12.96 1.19
C ARG A 210 6.54 -12.13 -0.06
N LEU A 211 5.28 -11.75 -0.30
CA LEU A 211 4.90 -10.79 -1.32
C LEU A 211 4.50 -9.48 -0.65
N GLU A 212 4.66 -8.40 -1.37
CA GLU A 212 4.13 -7.09 -1.05
C GLU A 212 3.40 -6.53 -2.27
N TRP A 213 2.40 -5.73 -2.01
CA TRP A 213 1.78 -4.93 -3.04
C TRP A 213 2.32 -3.50 -2.95
N ARG A 214 2.86 -3.00 -4.05
CA ARG A 214 3.38 -1.65 -4.20
C ARG A 214 2.31 -0.81 -4.85
N ALA A 215 1.61 -0.02 -4.06
CA ALA A 215 0.53 0.83 -4.52
C ALA A 215 1.06 2.21 -4.86
N ASP A 216 0.74 2.71 -6.05
CA ASP A 216 1.04 4.07 -6.46
C ASP A 216 -0.14 4.97 -6.12
N MET A 217 0.12 6.01 -5.32
CA MET A 217 -0.89 6.91 -4.81
C MET A 217 -0.46 8.36 -5.00
N VAL A 218 -1.41 9.24 -5.31
CA VAL A 218 -1.13 10.67 -5.44
C VAL A 218 -0.72 11.29 -4.10
N SER A 219 0.20 12.22 -4.14
CA SER A 219 0.82 12.80 -2.94
C SER A 219 -0.19 13.42 -1.96
N SER A 220 -1.31 13.95 -2.45
CA SER A 220 -2.38 14.53 -1.62
C SER A 220 -3.11 13.51 -0.74
N GLU A 221 -3.12 12.24 -1.12
CA GLU A 221 -3.80 11.16 -0.39
C GLU A 221 -2.86 10.40 0.56
N LEU A 222 -1.55 10.45 0.30
CA LEU A 222 -0.54 9.75 1.09
C LEU A 222 -0.57 10.10 2.59
N PHE A 223 -0.86 11.36 2.92
CA PHE A 223 -0.91 11.82 4.32
C PHE A 223 -2.01 11.17 5.15
N GLN A 224 -3.01 10.58 4.50
CA GLN A 224 -4.11 9.89 5.15
C GLN A 224 -3.76 8.42 5.46
N ILE A 225 -2.73 7.87 4.80
CA ILE A 225 -2.33 6.47 4.97
C ILE A 225 -1.49 6.31 6.24
N LYS A 226 -1.84 5.30 7.03
CA LYS A 226 -1.10 4.97 8.26
C LYS A 226 -0.62 3.52 8.20
N ALA A 227 0.57 3.29 8.76
CA ALA A 227 1.06 1.92 8.96
C ALA A 227 0.08 1.11 9.83
N GLY A 228 -0.09 -0.17 9.51
CA GLY A 228 -1.03 -1.06 10.18
C GLY A 228 -2.46 -1.03 9.61
N GLN A 229 -2.77 -0.13 8.69
CA GLN A 229 -4.08 -0.06 8.04
C GLN A 229 -4.31 -1.26 7.14
N LYS A 230 -5.53 -1.80 7.15
CA LYS A 230 -5.92 -2.91 6.26
C LYS A 230 -6.34 -2.37 4.90
N VAL A 231 -5.99 -3.14 3.87
CA VAL A 231 -6.29 -2.82 2.47
C VAL A 231 -6.87 -4.05 1.81
N ASN A 232 -7.97 -3.90 1.12
CA ASN A 232 -8.57 -4.96 0.32
C ASN A 232 -8.03 -4.87 -1.11
N ILE A 233 -7.24 -5.87 -1.50
CA ILE A 233 -6.52 -5.90 -2.77
C ILE A 233 -7.22 -6.89 -3.69
N GLN A 234 -7.63 -6.44 -4.85
CA GLN A 234 -8.28 -7.22 -5.88
C GLN A 234 -7.32 -7.44 -7.05
N ALA A 235 -7.00 -8.69 -7.33
CA ALA A 235 -6.19 -9.05 -8.48
C ALA A 235 -6.97 -8.93 -9.79
N ALA A 236 -6.30 -8.60 -10.88
CA ALA A 236 -6.92 -8.52 -12.21
C ALA A 236 -7.50 -9.87 -12.67
N ALA A 237 -6.91 -10.98 -12.22
CA ALA A 237 -7.36 -12.33 -12.53
C ALA A 237 -8.53 -12.86 -11.65
N GLY A 238 -9.05 -12.00 -10.75
CA GLY A 238 -10.04 -12.37 -9.73
C GLY A 238 -9.39 -12.82 -8.43
N GLY A 239 -10.16 -12.75 -7.35
CA GLY A 239 -9.69 -13.01 -5.99
C GLY A 239 -9.38 -11.72 -5.22
N THR A 240 -9.80 -11.71 -3.96
CA THR A 240 -9.54 -10.59 -3.04
C THR A 240 -8.62 -11.06 -1.93
N VAL A 241 -7.58 -10.28 -1.65
CA VAL A 241 -6.63 -10.54 -0.58
C VAL A 241 -6.57 -9.31 0.32
N THR A 242 -6.68 -9.51 1.62
CA THR A 242 -6.50 -8.41 2.58
C THR A 242 -5.04 -8.30 2.96
N GLY A 243 -4.42 -7.16 2.62
CA GLY A 243 -3.07 -6.79 3.02
C GLY A 243 -3.07 -5.82 4.20
N THR A 244 -1.88 -5.55 4.71
CA THR A 244 -1.66 -4.58 5.79
C THR A 244 -0.58 -3.58 5.35
N VAL A 245 -0.87 -2.29 5.45
CA VAL A 245 0.12 -1.24 5.16
C VAL A 245 1.30 -1.39 6.09
N ARG A 246 2.48 -1.62 5.52
CA ARG A 246 3.74 -1.67 6.26
C ARG A 246 4.32 -0.28 6.43
N MET A 247 4.41 0.45 5.34
CA MET A 247 4.94 1.81 5.33
C MET A 247 4.54 2.58 4.07
N VAL A 248 4.60 3.88 4.16
CA VAL A 248 4.56 4.80 3.02
C VAL A 248 6.01 5.15 2.65
N ALA A 249 6.33 5.17 1.37
CA ALA A 249 7.67 5.58 0.92
C ALA A 249 8.02 6.97 1.45
N PRO A 250 9.24 7.21 1.90
CA PRO A 250 9.67 8.53 2.39
C PRO A 250 9.84 9.55 1.26
N THR A 251 9.84 9.10 0.01
CA THR A 251 10.03 9.92 -1.19
C THR A 251 8.81 9.84 -2.10
N VAL A 252 8.55 10.94 -2.79
CA VAL A 252 7.53 11.04 -3.84
C VAL A 252 8.25 11.22 -5.17
N ASP A 253 7.78 10.54 -6.19
CA ASP A 253 8.27 10.73 -7.56
C ASP A 253 7.89 12.14 -8.03
N GLY A 254 8.90 12.94 -8.35
CA GLY A 254 8.71 14.33 -8.77
C GLY A 254 8.06 14.47 -10.15
N GLN A 255 8.14 13.46 -11.03
CA GLN A 255 7.56 13.50 -12.36
C GLN A 255 6.05 13.21 -12.31
N ASN A 256 5.69 12.14 -11.61
CA ASN A 256 4.30 11.66 -11.54
C ASN A 256 3.54 12.19 -10.33
N ARG A 257 4.23 12.82 -9.37
CA ARG A 257 3.69 13.30 -8.08
C ARG A 257 2.98 12.19 -7.31
N THR A 258 3.44 10.96 -7.46
CA THR A 258 2.95 9.78 -6.77
C THR A 258 3.97 9.30 -5.76
N GLY A 259 3.50 8.73 -4.67
CA GLY A 259 4.33 8.00 -3.72
C GLY A 259 3.89 6.57 -3.64
N THR A 260 4.82 5.69 -3.29
CA THR A 260 4.55 4.26 -3.17
C THR A 260 4.15 3.90 -1.75
N VAL A 261 3.05 3.18 -1.61
CA VAL A 261 2.62 2.57 -0.35
C VAL A 261 2.95 1.09 -0.41
N TYR A 262 3.73 0.61 0.56
CA TYR A 262 4.10 -0.79 0.68
C TYR A 262 3.11 -1.51 1.58
N VAL A 263 2.43 -2.51 1.02
CA VAL A 263 1.41 -3.30 1.71
C VAL A 263 1.88 -4.75 1.78
N ASP A 264 2.07 -5.26 2.98
CA ASP A 264 2.40 -6.66 3.21
C ASP A 264 1.21 -7.55 2.91
N LEU A 265 1.46 -8.60 2.14
CA LEU A 265 0.47 -9.62 1.81
C LEU A 265 0.60 -10.84 2.74
N PRO A 266 -0.49 -11.53 3.05
CA PRO A 266 -0.43 -12.73 3.89
C PRO A 266 0.32 -13.87 3.19
N PRO A 267 0.88 -14.83 3.92
CA PRO A 267 1.72 -15.90 3.36
C PRO A 267 1.03 -16.76 2.28
N ASN A 268 -0.29 -16.90 2.35
CA ASN A 268 -1.09 -17.63 1.37
C ASN A 268 -1.40 -16.84 0.09
N ALA A 269 -1.00 -15.56 0.03
CA ALA A 269 -1.24 -14.74 -1.16
C ALA A 269 -0.58 -15.29 -2.42
N MET A 270 0.56 -16.01 -2.30
CA MET A 270 1.23 -16.64 -3.44
C MET A 270 0.39 -17.69 -4.18
N LEU A 271 -0.70 -18.17 -3.58
CA LEU A 271 -1.64 -19.08 -4.26
C LEU A 271 -2.43 -18.33 -5.35
N SER A 272 -2.78 -17.09 -5.10
CA SER A 272 -3.64 -16.26 -5.97
C SER A 272 -2.88 -15.17 -6.71
N LEU A 273 -1.76 -14.69 -6.14
CA LEU A 273 -0.99 -13.57 -6.65
C LEU A 273 0.43 -14.01 -6.99
N LYS A 274 0.97 -13.46 -8.08
CA LYS A 274 2.36 -13.69 -8.48
C LYS A 274 3.09 -12.34 -8.59
N PRO A 275 4.40 -12.29 -8.32
CA PRO A 275 5.19 -11.11 -8.61
C PRO A 275 5.01 -10.66 -10.07
N GLY A 276 4.91 -9.37 -10.29
CA GLY A 276 4.62 -8.76 -11.59
C GLY A 276 3.14 -8.57 -11.92
N MET A 277 2.22 -9.15 -11.14
CA MET A 277 0.79 -8.95 -11.36
C MET A 277 0.36 -7.55 -10.93
N TYR A 278 -0.49 -6.95 -11.76
CA TYR A 278 -1.19 -5.72 -11.44
C TYR A 278 -2.39 -6.01 -10.53
N ALA A 279 -2.60 -5.18 -9.53
CA ALA A 279 -3.73 -5.26 -8.62
C ALA A 279 -4.24 -3.87 -8.25
N ARG A 280 -5.53 -3.78 -7.94
CA ARG A 280 -6.16 -2.60 -7.36
C ARG A 280 -6.44 -2.86 -5.88
N GLY A 281 -6.24 -1.85 -5.05
CA GLY A 281 -6.55 -1.94 -3.63
C GLY A 281 -7.37 -0.76 -3.15
N ASP A 282 -8.30 -1.04 -2.22
CA ASP A 282 -9.14 -0.05 -1.58
C ASP A 282 -8.71 0.12 -0.12
N PHE A 283 -8.27 1.34 0.20
CA PHE A 283 -7.90 1.77 1.55
C PHE A 283 -9.14 2.33 2.24
N GLU A 284 -9.44 1.84 3.43
CA GLU A 284 -10.57 2.32 4.23
C GLU A 284 -10.06 3.27 5.33
N PHE A 285 -10.54 4.51 5.33
CA PHE A 285 -10.12 5.56 6.28
C PHE A 285 -11.07 5.76 7.45
N GLY A 286 -12.00 4.85 7.66
CA GLY A 286 -13.06 4.99 8.64
C GLY A 286 -14.37 5.45 8.03
N SER A 287 -15.28 5.95 8.85
CA SER A 287 -16.57 6.45 8.40
C SER A 287 -16.77 7.89 8.87
N SER A 288 -17.38 8.69 8.02
CA SER A 288 -17.84 10.03 8.37
C SER A 288 -19.37 10.07 8.33
N SER A 289 -19.97 10.73 9.31
CA SER A 289 -21.41 11.01 9.29
C SER A 289 -21.74 11.92 8.13
N ALA A 290 -22.66 11.52 7.28
CA ALA A 290 -23.05 12.24 6.07
C ALA A 290 -24.56 12.33 5.97
N ALA A 291 -25.06 13.49 5.56
CA ALA A 291 -26.48 13.68 5.21
C ALA A 291 -26.70 13.13 3.79
N LEU A 292 -27.58 12.17 3.65
CA LEU A 292 -27.92 11.53 2.39
C LEU A 292 -29.30 11.93 1.91
N VAL A 293 -29.40 12.19 0.62
CA VAL A 293 -30.66 12.45 -0.09
C VAL A 293 -30.75 11.54 -1.31
N PRO A 294 -31.95 11.14 -1.74
CA PRO A 294 -32.12 10.41 -3.00
C PRO A 294 -31.61 11.24 -4.18
N GLN A 295 -30.94 10.60 -5.13
CA GLN A 295 -30.41 11.27 -6.34
C GLN A 295 -31.51 12.02 -7.09
N GLN A 296 -32.75 11.49 -7.11
CA GLN A 296 -33.91 12.10 -7.78
C GLN A 296 -34.36 13.43 -7.14
N SER A 297 -33.98 13.73 -5.89
CA SER A 297 -34.28 14.99 -5.21
C SER A 297 -33.38 16.14 -5.65
N VAL A 298 -32.31 15.87 -6.35
CA VAL A 298 -31.37 16.88 -6.80
C VAL A 298 -31.75 17.37 -8.20
N VAL A 299 -31.95 18.67 -8.32
CA VAL A 299 -32.22 19.36 -9.60
C VAL A 299 -31.03 20.23 -9.93
N ILE A 300 -30.50 20.11 -11.15
CA ILE A 300 -29.45 20.99 -11.63
C ILE A 300 -30.05 22.11 -12.46
N ARG A 301 -29.90 23.36 -11.99
CA ARG A 301 -30.34 24.56 -12.71
C ARG A 301 -29.25 25.63 -12.64
N ASP A 302 -29.00 26.29 -13.75
CA ASP A 302 -27.99 27.36 -13.87
C ASP A 302 -26.61 26.93 -13.39
N GLY A 303 -26.24 25.65 -13.58
CA GLY A 303 -24.96 25.09 -13.16
C GLY A 303 -24.84 24.78 -11.66
N PHE A 304 -25.92 24.95 -10.88
CA PHE A 304 -25.93 24.66 -9.44
C PHE A 304 -26.82 23.46 -9.11
N SER A 305 -26.33 22.62 -8.19
CA SER A 305 -27.17 21.58 -7.58
C SER A 305 -28.11 22.21 -6.55
N GLN A 306 -29.39 21.91 -6.67
CA GLN A 306 -30.44 22.50 -5.88
C GLN A 306 -31.38 21.42 -5.35
N ILE A 307 -31.91 21.61 -4.15
CA ILE A 307 -32.89 20.73 -3.51
C ILE A 307 -34.07 21.56 -3.03
N PHE A 308 -35.28 21.07 -3.29
CA PHE A 308 -36.49 21.65 -2.74
C PHE A 308 -36.82 20.98 -1.41
N VAL A 309 -37.02 21.78 -0.37
CA VAL A 309 -37.45 21.36 0.97
C VAL A 309 -38.85 21.87 1.23
N VAL A 310 -39.74 20.99 1.64
CA VAL A 310 -41.09 21.35 2.04
C VAL A 310 -41.04 21.87 3.47
N GLN A 311 -41.60 23.08 3.65
CA GLN A 311 -41.76 23.74 4.95
C GLN A 311 -43.08 23.36 5.63
N ALA A 312 -43.25 23.73 6.89
CA ALA A 312 -44.47 23.45 7.67
C ALA A 312 -45.74 24.07 7.08
N ASP A 313 -45.62 25.15 6.30
CA ASP A 313 -46.70 25.83 5.59
C ASP A 313 -47.05 25.21 4.22
N GLN A 314 -46.52 24.03 3.91
CA GLN A 314 -46.64 23.32 2.64
C GLN A 314 -46.05 24.09 1.44
N ARG A 315 -45.19 25.07 1.67
CA ARG A 315 -44.47 25.75 0.62
C ARG A 315 -43.08 25.15 0.46
N VAL A 316 -42.57 25.16 -0.77
CA VAL A 316 -41.23 24.68 -1.07
C VAL A 316 -40.24 25.82 -1.00
N LYS A 317 -39.14 25.56 -0.32
CA LYS A 317 -37.97 26.45 -0.29
C LYS A 317 -36.81 25.79 -1.02
N LEU A 318 -36.16 26.58 -1.87
CA LEU A 318 -35.00 26.15 -2.66
C LEU A 318 -33.72 26.31 -1.83
N PHE A 319 -32.92 25.26 -1.79
CA PHE A 319 -31.61 25.27 -1.20
C PHE A 319 -30.55 24.92 -2.24
N LYS A 320 -29.52 25.76 -2.38
CA LYS A 320 -28.30 25.41 -3.13
C LYS A 320 -27.45 24.51 -2.25
N VAL A 321 -27.04 23.37 -2.79
CA VAL A 321 -26.30 22.35 -2.03
C VAL A 321 -25.00 22.00 -2.72
N ASN A 322 -24.01 21.67 -1.92
CA ASN A 322 -22.78 21.05 -2.39
C ASN A 322 -22.90 19.55 -2.20
N LEU A 323 -22.78 18.81 -3.29
CA LEU A 323 -22.86 17.35 -3.29
C LEU A 323 -21.49 16.73 -3.06
N GLY A 324 -21.50 15.56 -2.45
CA GLY A 324 -20.31 14.76 -2.18
C GLY A 324 -20.37 13.38 -2.83
N ARG A 325 -20.10 12.37 -2.04
CA ARG A 325 -20.02 10.95 -2.47
C ARG A 325 -21.41 10.41 -2.85
N ARG A 326 -21.40 9.45 -3.77
CA ARG A 326 -22.59 8.70 -4.15
C ARG A 326 -22.55 7.30 -3.56
N GLN A 327 -23.65 6.85 -2.96
CA GLN A 327 -23.83 5.49 -2.47
C GLN A 327 -25.15 4.90 -3.06
N GLY A 328 -25.01 4.12 -4.11
CA GLY A 328 -26.16 3.58 -4.83
C GLY A 328 -27.03 4.69 -5.42
N GLU A 329 -28.29 4.79 -4.96
CA GLU A 329 -29.25 5.84 -5.36
C GLU A 329 -29.24 7.08 -4.46
N TRP A 330 -28.35 7.11 -3.47
CA TRP A 330 -28.22 8.21 -2.52
C TRP A 330 -27.01 9.07 -2.82
N LEU A 331 -27.15 10.38 -2.61
CA LEU A 331 -26.10 11.38 -2.73
C LEU A 331 -25.85 12.05 -1.38
N GLU A 332 -24.57 12.18 -1.05
CA GLU A 332 -24.14 12.96 0.10
C GLU A 332 -24.33 14.45 -0.15
N VAL A 333 -24.87 15.15 0.82
CA VAL A 333 -24.92 16.61 0.86
C VAL A 333 -23.90 17.09 1.89
N ILE A 334 -22.81 17.71 1.39
CA ILE A 334 -21.73 18.23 2.24
C ILE A 334 -22.17 19.48 2.99
N SER A 335 -22.94 20.35 2.30
CA SER A 335 -23.41 21.61 2.88
C SER A 335 -24.63 22.16 2.15
N GLY A 336 -25.34 23.07 2.81
CA GLY A 336 -26.47 23.80 2.23
C GLY A 336 -27.84 23.23 2.56
N LEU A 337 -27.95 22.07 3.22
CA LEU A 337 -29.23 21.46 3.60
C LEU A 337 -29.41 21.50 5.13
N PRO A 338 -30.60 21.90 5.66
CA PRO A 338 -30.90 21.75 7.09
C PRO A 338 -30.90 20.29 7.51
N ALA A 339 -30.54 20.02 8.77
CA ALA A 339 -30.65 18.68 9.33
C ALA A 339 -32.09 18.19 9.29
N GLU A 340 -32.26 16.90 8.93
CA GLU A 340 -33.60 16.26 8.89
C GLU A 340 -34.64 16.91 7.96
N ALA A 341 -34.22 17.62 6.92
CA ALA A 341 -35.11 18.30 5.97
C ALA A 341 -35.98 17.30 5.20
N ASN A 342 -37.27 17.66 5.00
CA ASN A 342 -38.16 16.93 4.13
C ASN A 342 -37.92 17.35 2.67
N VAL A 343 -37.15 16.55 1.95
CA VAL A 343 -36.73 16.84 0.57
C VAL A 343 -37.72 16.28 -0.43
N VAL A 344 -38.03 17.05 -1.48
CA VAL A 344 -38.90 16.61 -2.58
C VAL A 344 -38.12 15.63 -3.45
N VAL A 345 -38.66 14.43 -3.64
CA VAL A 345 -38.05 13.37 -4.46
C VAL A 345 -38.62 13.39 -5.88
N ARG A 346 -39.94 13.34 -6.00
CA ARG A 346 -40.62 13.38 -7.30
C ARG A 346 -41.35 14.70 -7.47
N GLY A 347 -41.31 15.25 -8.69
CA GLY A 347 -41.91 16.53 -9.04
C GLY A 347 -40.97 17.73 -8.86
N ALA A 348 -39.76 17.54 -8.31
CA ALA A 348 -38.81 18.61 -8.02
C ALA A 348 -38.45 19.46 -9.27
N GLY A 349 -38.37 18.86 -10.46
CA GLY A 349 -38.01 19.54 -11.70
C GLY A 349 -39.03 20.59 -12.17
N PHE A 350 -40.29 20.51 -11.71
CA PHE A 350 -41.37 21.41 -12.11
C PHE A 350 -41.65 22.51 -11.08
N LEU A 351 -40.99 22.49 -9.93
CA LEU A 351 -41.20 23.44 -8.84
C LEU A 351 -40.43 24.74 -9.01
N THR A 352 -41.02 25.80 -8.48
CA THR A 352 -40.38 27.10 -8.25
C THR A 352 -40.38 27.42 -6.75
N ALA A 353 -39.41 28.19 -6.28
CA ALA A 353 -39.34 28.59 -4.87
C ALA A 353 -40.62 29.34 -4.46
N GLY A 354 -41.29 28.91 -3.37
CA GLY A 354 -42.50 29.48 -2.85
C GLY A 354 -43.79 28.76 -3.28
N ASP A 355 -43.72 27.80 -4.21
CA ASP A 355 -44.92 27.05 -4.66
C ASP A 355 -45.54 26.28 -3.49
N LEU A 356 -46.89 26.26 -3.48
CA LEU A 356 -47.67 25.46 -2.56
C LEU A 356 -47.84 24.05 -3.11
N VAL A 357 -47.46 23.04 -2.33
CA VAL A 357 -47.46 21.63 -2.77
C VAL A 357 -48.35 20.76 -1.89
N LYS A 358 -48.94 19.73 -2.49
CA LYS A 358 -49.59 18.64 -1.77
C LYS A 358 -48.59 17.49 -1.59
N VAL A 359 -48.23 17.22 -0.33
CA VAL A 359 -47.28 16.16 0.01
C VAL A 359 -47.99 14.81 0.02
N VAL A 360 -47.41 13.85 -0.68
CA VAL A 360 -47.75 12.43 -0.59
C VAL A 360 -46.51 11.72 -0.06
N ALA A 361 -46.64 10.99 1.04
CA ALA A 361 -45.53 10.22 1.60
C ALA A 361 -45.12 9.12 0.59
N GLU A 362 -43.83 8.95 0.40
CA GLU A 362 -43.30 7.84 -0.39
C GLU A 362 -43.50 6.55 0.41
N THR A 363 -44.38 5.66 -0.07
CA THR A 363 -44.45 4.31 0.46
C THR A 363 -43.14 3.62 0.02
N PRO A 364 -42.28 3.12 0.94
CA PRO A 364 -41.07 2.45 0.55
C PRO A 364 -41.43 1.27 -0.35
N ALA A 365 -40.92 1.28 -1.57
CA ALA A 365 -41.07 0.14 -2.46
C ALA A 365 -40.30 -1.03 -1.81
N THR A 366 -41.06 -1.97 -1.24
CA THR A 366 -40.57 -3.25 -0.76
C THR A 366 -40.13 -4.06 -2.00
N GLY A 367 -38.96 -3.75 -2.50
CA GLY A 367 -38.30 -4.51 -3.57
C GLY A 367 -37.86 -5.86 -3.03
N ASN A 368 -38.74 -6.83 -3.13
CA ASN A 368 -38.39 -8.22 -2.99
C ASN A 368 -37.52 -8.61 -4.20
N PRO A 369 -36.26 -9.04 -4.07
CA PRO A 369 -35.54 -9.60 -5.20
C PRO A 369 -36.17 -10.94 -5.55
N THR A 370 -36.98 -10.94 -6.60
CA THR A 370 -37.44 -12.18 -7.25
C THR A 370 -36.21 -12.94 -7.73
N THR A 371 -35.88 -14.00 -7.03
CA THR A 371 -35.00 -15.06 -7.50
C THR A 371 -35.60 -15.68 -8.76
N ALA A 372 -35.09 -15.29 -9.92
CA ALA A 372 -35.25 -16.05 -11.13
C ALA A 372 -34.14 -17.11 -11.20
N LYS A 373 -34.54 -18.37 -11.03
CA LYS A 373 -33.87 -19.60 -11.46
C LYS A 373 -34.49 -19.94 -12.83
N PRO A 374 -33.85 -20.59 -13.76
CA PRO A 374 -32.90 -21.69 -13.66
C PRO A 374 -31.48 -21.41 -14.17
#